data_0b82367004c222e436351057dff3685e
#
_entry.id   0b82367004c222e436351057dff3685e
#
_cell.length_a   1.000
_cell.length_b   1.000
_cell.length_c   1.000
_cell.angle_alpha   90.00
_cell.angle_beta   90.00
_cell.angle_gamma   90.00
#
_symmetry.space_group_name_H-M   'P 1'
#
loop_
_entity.id
_entity.type
_entity.pdbx_description
1 polymer ?
#
loop_
_entity_poly.entity_id
_entity_poly.type
_entity_poly.pdbx_seq_one_letter_code
_entity_poly.pdbx_strand_id
1 'polypeptide(L)'
;MTALHFISGLPRSGSTLLAALLRQNPRFQAGMSGPLAGLFDALVAQMSARNEFSVFLDDAKRERILRGLFDSYYSDCAAEVVFDTNRGWCARMPAIAQLFPDAKVIACVRELPWVIDSIERLVQRNVFSPSSIFNYSTGGTVYTRANDVASQDGMVGGPYDALKQACYGAQRDRLLVVQYETLTAEPVKIMHAIYEFIGEPVFEHDFGRVDYDVTEFDERAGTPGLHTVRGAVKAEPRDTVLPPDLFNRFVHDAFWREPDKIPDGLQVV
;
A
#
# COMPACT_ATOMS: atom_id res chain seq x y z
N MET A 1 -15.25 -0.03 20.03
CA MET A 1 -14.41 0.83 19.18
C MET A 1 -14.01 0.00 17.97
N THR A 2 -14.11 0.55 16.79
CA THR A 2 -13.65 -0.11 15.56
C THR A 2 -12.14 -0.29 15.61
N ALA A 3 -11.63 -1.51 15.39
CA ALA A 3 -10.21 -1.73 15.29
C ALA A 3 -9.69 -1.13 13.97
N LEU A 4 -8.55 -0.44 14.01
CA LEU A 4 -7.97 0.20 12.83
C LEU A 4 -6.61 -0.43 12.52
N HIS A 5 -6.46 -0.91 11.29
CA HIS A 5 -5.21 -1.40 10.73
C HIS A 5 -4.91 -0.68 9.40
N PHE A 6 -3.72 -0.87 8.86
CA PHE A 6 -3.26 -0.15 7.68
C PHE A 6 -2.72 -1.11 6.63
N ILE A 7 -3.03 -0.83 5.36
CA ILE A 7 -2.42 -1.50 4.21
C ILE A 7 -1.50 -0.49 3.53
N SER A 8 -0.25 -0.87 3.30
CA SER A 8 0.78 -0.03 2.71
C SER A 8 1.67 -0.81 1.73
N GLY A 9 2.89 -0.36 1.50
CA GLY A 9 3.89 -1.02 0.66
C GLY A 9 4.02 -0.41 -0.73
N LEU A 10 4.35 -1.25 -1.72
CA LEU A 10 4.65 -0.79 -3.07
C LEU A 10 3.40 -0.67 -3.94
N PRO A 11 3.38 0.22 -4.93
CA PRO A 11 2.32 0.25 -5.93
C PRO A 11 2.31 -1.05 -6.75
N ARG A 12 1.16 -1.45 -7.25
CA ARG A 12 1.00 -2.64 -8.11
C ARG A 12 1.46 -3.97 -7.47
N SER A 13 1.50 -4.04 -6.14
CA SER A 13 1.96 -5.18 -5.34
C SER A 13 0.82 -5.96 -4.68
N GLY A 14 -0.41 -5.80 -5.17
CA GLY A 14 -1.55 -6.61 -4.73
C GLY A 14 -2.35 -6.03 -3.56
N SER A 15 -2.13 -4.79 -3.13
CA SER A 15 -2.92 -4.16 -2.05
C SER A 15 -4.43 -4.13 -2.35
N THR A 16 -4.82 -3.90 -3.60
CA THR A 16 -6.23 -3.96 -4.03
C THR A 16 -6.78 -5.39 -3.98
N LEU A 17 -5.98 -6.38 -4.35
CA LEU A 17 -6.36 -7.81 -4.24
C LEU A 17 -6.54 -8.19 -2.76
N LEU A 18 -5.59 -7.81 -1.90
CA LEU A 18 -5.69 -8.04 -0.47
C LEU A 18 -6.93 -7.38 0.13
N ALA A 19 -7.20 -6.11 -0.22
CA ALA A 19 -8.39 -5.41 0.24
C ALA A 19 -9.68 -6.10 -0.22
N ALA A 20 -9.72 -6.58 -1.47
CA ALA A 20 -10.85 -7.34 -2.00
C ALA A 20 -11.08 -8.66 -1.26
N LEU A 21 -10.01 -9.37 -0.88
CA LEU A 21 -10.10 -10.57 -0.04
C LEU A 21 -10.61 -10.24 1.35
N LEU A 22 -10.02 -9.26 2.03
CA LEU A 22 -10.42 -8.85 3.38
C LEU A 22 -11.91 -8.46 3.44
N ARG A 23 -12.42 -7.79 2.41
CA ARG A 23 -13.84 -7.39 2.31
C ARG A 23 -14.82 -8.56 2.22
N GLN A 24 -14.39 -9.77 1.92
CA GLN A 24 -15.27 -10.93 1.98
C GLN A 24 -15.71 -11.24 3.40
N ASN A 25 -14.91 -10.85 4.41
CA ASN A 25 -15.33 -10.91 5.81
C ASN A 25 -16.30 -9.75 6.11
N PRO A 26 -17.57 -10.01 6.46
CA PRO A 26 -18.58 -8.97 6.68
C PRO A 26 -18.26 -8.04 7.85
N ARG A 27 -17.36 -8.44 8.75
CA ARG A 27 -16.89 -7.62 9.86
C ARG A 27 -15.85 -6.58 9.42
N PHE A 28 -15.29 -6.69 8.22
CA PHE A 28 -14.15 -5.91 7.76
C PHE A 28 -14.53 -4.87 6.70
N GLN A 29 -13.95 -3.69 6.83
CA GLN A 29 -13.93 -2.66 5.80
C GLN A 29 -12.51 -2.51 5.25
N ALA A 30 -12.34 -2.73 3.96
CA ALA A 30 -11.07 -2.51 3.26
C ALA A 30 -11.32 -1.98 1.85
N GLY A 31 -10.38 -1.28 1.27
CA GLY A 31 -10.52 -0.71 -0.06
C GLY A 31 -9.19 -0.30 -0.68
N MET A 32 -9.27 0.32 -1.86
CA MET A 32 -8.13 0.97 -2.49
C MET A 32 -7.62 2.16 -1.64
N SER A 33 -6.52 2.76 -2.06
CA SER A 33 -5.94 3.93 -1.38
C SER A 33 -6.93 5.07 -1.21
N GLY A 34 -7.07 5.50 0.06
CA GLY A 34 -7.92 6.60 0.47
C GLY A 34 -7.17 7.93 0.64
N PRO A 35 -7.90 9.01 0.96
CA PRO A 35 -7.33 10.35 1.12
C PRO A 35 -6.65 10.58 2.48
N LEU A 36 -6.84 9.70 3.46
CA LEU A 36 -6.45 9.95 4.86
C LEU A 36 -4.98 10.24 5.05
N ALA A 37 -4.08 9.55 4.33
CA ALA A 37 -2.65 9.81 4.45
C ALA A 37 -2.28 11.23 4.01
N GLY A 38 -2.88 11.73 2.91
CA GLY A 38 -2.67 13.10 2.46
C GLY A 38 -3.24 14.14 3.42
N LEU A 39 -4.44 13.90 3.96
CA LEU A 39 -5.05 14.76 4.97
C LEU A 39 -4.23 14.76 6.26
N PHE A 40 -3.75 13.59 6.70
CA PHE A 40 -2.86 13.44 7.85
C PHE A 40 -1.60 14.29 7.68
N ASP A 41 -0.91 14.17 6.54
CA ASP A 41 0.30 14.93 6.25
C ASP A 41 0.05 16.44 6.21
N ALA A 42 -1.06 16.87 5.63
CA ALA A 42 -1.47 18.27 5.61
C ALA A 42 -1.72 18.81 7.04
N LEU A 43 -2.40 18.05 7.89
CA LEU A 43 -2.61 18.43 9.30
C LEU A 43 -1.29 18.49 10.07
N VAL A 44 -0.42 17.49 9.94
CA VAL A 44 0.90 17.51 10.56
C VAL A 44 1.71 18.74 10.14
N ALA A 45 1.72 19.06 8.85
CA ALA A 45 2.39 20.24 8.32
C ALA A 45 1.82 21.54 8.91
N GLN A 46 0.49 21.66 8.99
CA GLN A 46 -0.16 22.86 9.57
C GLN A 46 0.05 22.98 11.09
N MET A 47 0.19 21.86 11.78
CA MET A 47 0.47 21.84 13.22
C MET A 47 1.97 21.94 13.57
N SER A 48 2.84 22.03 12.55
CA SER A 48 4.29 22.16 12.73
C SER A 48 4.72 23.62 12.95
N ALA A 49 5.98 23.83 13.37
CA ALA A 49 6.57 25.15 13.54
C ALA A 49 6.66 26.01 12.24
N ARG A 50 6.27 25.47 11.10
CA ARG A 50 6.09 26.24 9.85
C ARG A 50 4.88 27.16 9.89
N ASN A 51 3.95 26.94 10.83
CA ASN A 51 2.77 27.74 11.06
C ASN A 51 2.87 28.41 12.43
N GLU A 52 2.79 29.74 12.48
CA GLU A 52 2.89 30.52 13.72
C GLU A 52 1.84 30.16 14.76
N PHE A 53 0.64 29.76 14.32
CA PHE A 53 -0.44 29.33 15.22
C PHE A 53 -0.19 27.96 15.88
N SER A 54 0.86 27.24 15.47
CA SER A 54 1.23 25.95 16.10
C SER A 54 1.58 26.09 17.59
N VAL A 55 1.91 27.29 18.06
CA VAL A 55 2.17 27.59 19.48
C VAL A 55 0.97 27.35 20.38
N PHE A 56 -0.25 27.36 19.84
CA PHE A 56 -1.49 27.05 20.57
C PHE A 56 -1.79 25.56 20.68
N LEU A 57 -0.96 24.69 20.06
CA LEU A 57 -1.13 23.26 20.01
C LEU A 57 -0.04 22.56 20.84
N ASP A 58 -0.43 21.97 21.93
CA ASP A 58 0.38 20.98 22.65
C ASP A 58 0.30 19.59 21.97
N ASP A 59 1.13 18.66 22.38
CA ASP A 59 1.18 17.34 21.76
C ASP A 59 -0.14 16.57 21.96
N ALA A 60 -0.79 16.72 23.12
CA ALA A 60 -2.08 16.09 23.38
C ALA A 60 -3.20 16.60 22.45
N LYS A 61 -3.18 17.91 22.08
CA LYS A 61 -4.13 18.43 21.09
C LYS A 61 -3.82 17.93 19.68
N ARG A 62 -2.53 17.85 19.29
CA ARG A 62 -2.10 17.29 18.00
C ARG A 62 -2.58 15.85 17.85
N GLU A 63 -2.39 15.01 18.88
CA GLU A 63 -2.87 13.63 18.87
C GLU A 63 -4.38 13.54 18.74
N ARG A 64 -5.13 14.34 19.50
CA ARG A 64 -6.61 14.35 19.43
C ARG A 64 -7.12 14.79 18.07
N ILE A 65 -6.49 15.79 17.44
CA ILE A 65 -6.83 16.25 16.10
C ILE A 65 -6.58 15.15 15.07
N LEU A 66 -5.42 14.49 15.15
CA LEU A 66 -5.08 13.41 14.23
C LEU A 66 -5.97 12.18 14.43
N ARG A 67 -6.28 11.77 15.67
CA ARG A 67 -7.27 10.71 15.93
C ARG A 67 -8.66 11.09 15.42
N GLY A 68 -9.09 12.33 15.69
CA GLY A 68 -10.37 12.84 15.25
C GLY A 68 -10.54 12.86 13.73
N LEU A 69 -9.47 12.98 12.96
CA LEU A 69 -9.50 12.80 11.51
C LEU A 69 -10.01 11.40 11.12
N PHE A 70 -9.45 10.35 11.73
CA PHE A 70 -9.86 8.96 11.45
C PHE A 70 -11.26 8.67 12.02
N ASP A 71 -11.55 9.09 13.24
CA ASP A 71 -12.86 8.90 13.87
C ASP A 71 -13.97 9.56 13.05
N SER A 72 -13.72 10.76 12.55
CA SER A 72 -14.68 11.48 11.69
C SER A 72 -14.82 10.85 10.31
N TYR A 73 -13.73 10.41 9.69
CA TYR A 73 -13.75 9.83 8.36
C TYR A 73 -14.47 8.47 8.34
N TYR A 74 -14.34 7.69 9.40
CA TYR A 74 -14.98 6.38 9.52
C TYR A 74 -16.22 6.37 10.41
N SER A 75 -16.79 7.56 10.72
CA SER A 75 -17.93 7.69 11.65
C SER A 75 -19.21 6.96 11.20
N ASP A 76 -19.39 6.80 9.90
CA ASP A 76 -20.52 6.09 9.27
C ASP A 76 -20.21 4.62 8.93
N CYS A 77 -18.99 4.16 9.24
CA CYS A 77 -18.57 2.78 8.98
C CYS A 77 -19.08 1.86 10.09
N ALA A 78 -19.90 0.88 9.72
CA ALA A 78 -20.45 -0.10 10.66
C ALA A 78 -19.51 -1.31 10.90
N ALA A 79 -18.37 -1.39 10.24
CA ALA A 79 -17.43 -2.50 10.35
C ALA A 79 -16.75 -2.52 11.74
N GLU A 80 -16.44 -3.72 12.23
CA GLU A 80 -15.70 -3.92 13.48
C GLU A 80 -14.20 -3.66 13.30
N VAL A 81 -13.68 -3.94 12.10
CA VAL A 81 -12.27 -3.76 11.74
C VAL A 81 -12.17 -2.98 10.42
N VAL A 82 -11.38 -1.93 10.43
CA VAL A 82 -11.13 -1.07 9.25
C VAL A 82 -9.66 -1.17 8.84
N PHE A 83 -9.43 -1.33 7.55
CA PHE A 83 -8.11 -1.25 6.94
C PHE A 83 -8.02 0.00 6.07
N ASP A 84 -7.27 1.02 6.51
CA ASP A 84 -6.97 2.17 5.68
C ASP A 84 -5.79 1.88 4.75
N THR A 85 -6.01 2.06 3.47
CA THR A 85 -4.99 1.75 2.46
C THR A 85 -4.32 3.03 1.95
N ASN A 86 -3.01 3.13 2.13
CA ASN A 86 -2.18 4.14 1.47
C ASN A 86 -0.68 3.75 1.53
N ARG A 87 0.04 3.98 0.44
CA ARG A 87 1.49 3.73 0.36
C ARG A 87 2.32 4.53 1.37
N GLY A 88 1.82 5.67 1.80
CA GLY A 88 2.49 6.56 2.76
C GLY A 88 2.53 6.02 4.19
N TRP A 89 1.75 5.01 4.55
CA TRP A 89 1.66 4.54 5.94
C TRP A 89 2.97 3.93 6.46
N CYS A 90 3.76 3.28 5.62
CA CYS A 90 5.08 2.80 6.02
C CYS A 90 6.00 3.94 6.52
N ALA A 91 5.92 5.13 5.93
CA ALA A 91 6.68 6.29 6.41
C ALA A 91 6.13 6.87 7.73
N ARG A 92 4.94 6.48 8.16
CA ARG A 92 4.22 7.01 9.32
C ARG A 92 4.14 6.04 10.50
N MET A 93 4.90 4.93 10.46
CA MET A 93 4.89 3.90 11.51
C MET A 93 5.02 4.46 12.94
N PRO A 94 5.93 5.41 13.24
CA PRO A 94 6.04 5.97 14.59
C PRO A 94 4.76 6.71 15.02
N ALA A 95 4.15 7.49 14.13
CA ALA A 95 2.91 8.20 14.44
C ALA A 95 1.72 7.25 14.61
N ILE A 96 1.62 6.22 13.76
CA ILE A 96 0.60 5.17 13.86
C ILE A 96 0.72 4.46 15.22
N ALA A 97 1.93 4.07 15.64
CA ALA A 97 2.16 3.38 16.90
C ALA A 97 1.76 4.22 18.12
N GLN A 98 1.94 5.54 18.05
CA GLN A 98 1.54 6.46 19.11
C GLN A 98 0.03 6.74 19.12
N LEU A 99 -0.56 6.96 17.95
CA LEU A 99 -1.98 7.26 17.84
C LEU A 99 -2.85 6.01 18.04
N PHE A 100 -2.44 4.87 17.53
CA PHE A 100 -3.19 3.61 17.51
C PHE A 100 -2.30 2.46 18.00
N PRO A 101 -2.15 2.29 19.34
CA PRO A 101 -1.21 1.32 19.91
C PRO A 101 -1.44 -0.13 19.49
N ASP A 102 -2.68 -0.51 19.16
CA ASP A 102 -3.03 -1.87 18.72
C ASP A 102 -3.02 -2.05 17.21
N ALA A 103 -2.82 -0.96 16.46
CA ALA A 103 -2.81 -1.00 15.00
C ALA A 103 -1.61 -1.80 14.46
N LYS A 104 -1.88 -2.53 13.39
CA LYS A 104 -0.90 -3.26 12.58
C LYS A 104 -0.85 -2.65 11.18
N VAL A 105 0.31 -2.80 10.52
CA VAL A 105 0.52 -2.38 9.14
C VAL A 105 0.86 -3.60 8.29
N ILE A 106 0.16 -3.79 7.19
CA ILE A 106 0.41 -4.85 6.21
C ILE A 106 1.00 -4.19 4.97
N ALA A 107 2.28 -4.46 4.68
CA ALA A 107 2.96 -3.91 3.51
C ALA A 107 2.96 -4.92 2.37
N CYS A 108 2.21 -4.64 1.32
CA CYS A 108 2.23 -5.44 0.11
C CYS A 108 3.48 -5.12 -0.71
N VAL A 109 4.25 -6.15 -1.06
CA VAL A 109 5.47 -6.03 -1.86
C VAL A 109 5.41 -6.93 -3.09
N ARG A 110 6.20 -6.58 -4.09
CA ARG A 110 6.40 -7.33 -5.32
C ARG A 110 7.78 -7.01 -5.85
N GLU A 111 8.41 -7.93 -6.59
CA GLU A 111 9.67 -7.63 -7.27
C GLU A 111 9.56 -6.37 -8.12
N LEU A 112 10.51 -5.43 -7.94
CA LEU A 112 10.44 -4.10 -8.58
C LEU A 112 10.32 -4.14 -10.11
N PRO A 113 11.02 -5.04 -10.85
CA PRO A 113 10.84 -5.09 -12.30
C PRO A 113 9.39 -5.39 -12.68
N TRP A 114 8.67 -6.22 -11.93
CA TRP A 114 7.25 -6.51 -12.18
C TRP A 114 6.31 -5.38 -11.77
N VAL A 115 6.70 -4.56 -10.80
CA VAL A 115 5.98 -3.33 -10.45
C VAL A 115 6.08 -2.34 -11.62
N ILE A 116 7.31 -2.09 -12.12
CA ILE A 116 7.57 -1.18 -13.24
C ILE A 116 6.92 -1.71 -14.53
N ASP A 117 7.02 -3.01 -14.82
CA ASP A 117 6.32 -3.67 -15.92
C ASP A 117 4.81 -3.43 -15.87
N SER A 118 4.20 -3.56 -14.69
CA SER A 118 2.77 -3.32 -14.50
C SER A 118 2.37 -1.87 -14.79
N ILE A 119 3.21 -0.90 -14.40
CA ILE A 119 2.99 0.52 -14.70
C ILE A 119 3.14 0.78 -16.20
N GLU A 120 4.21 0.28 -16.83
CA GLU A 120 4.44 0.45 -18.27
C GLU A 120 3.30 -0.14 -19.12
N ARG A 121 2.74 -1.28 -18.75
CA ARG A 121 1.55 -1.85 -19.41
C ARG A 121 0.34 -0.93 -19.33
N LEU A 122 0.14 -0.24 -18.22
CA LEU A 122 -0.95 0.74 -18.09
C LEU A 122 -0.70 1.96 -18.97
N VAL A 123 0.55 2.44 -19.05
CA VAL A 123 0.94 3.51 -19.96
C VAL A 123 0.69 3.12 -21.40
N GLN A 124 1.10 1.91 -21.82
CA GLN A 124 0.89 1.41 -23.19
C GLN A 124 -0.58 1.22 -23.56
N ARG A 125 -1.45 0.91 -22.60
CA ARG A 125 -2.91 0.83 -22.82
C ARG A 125 -3.57 2.20 -22.93
N ASN A 126 -2.98 3.24 -22.36
CA ASN A 126 -3.53 4.58 -22.26
C ASN A 126 -2.66 5.63 -22.96
N VAL A 127 -2.09 5.31 -24.12
CA VAL A 127 -1.13 6.14 -24.85
C VAL A 127 -1.66 7.53 -25.22
N PHE A 128 -2.96 7.68 -25.41
CA PHE A 128 -3.61 8.95 -25.74
C PHE A 128 -4.12 9.74 -24.54
N SER A 129 -4.09 9.13 -23.35
CA SER A 129 -4.56 9.73 -22.11
C SER A 129 -3.53 9.47 -21.00
N PRO A 130 -2.32 10.02 -21.08
CA PRO A 130 -1.29 9.81 -20.07
C PRO A 130 -1.78 10.35 -18.73
N SER A 131 -1.73 9.51 -17.70
CA SER A 131 -2.15 9.88 -16.36
C SER A 131 -1.01 10.49 -15.57
N SER A 132 -1.29 11.56 -14.83
CA SER A 132 -0.33 12.17 -13.89
C SER A 132 -0.12 11.32 -12.62
N ILE A 133 -0.94 10.29 -12.40
CA ILE A 133 -0.88 9.45 -11.18
C ILE A 133 0.46 8.72 -11.02
N PHE A 134 1.14 8.45 -12.14
CA PHE A 134 2.44 7.76 -12.13
C PHE A 134 3.63 8.72 -12.00
N ASN A 135 3.40 10.04 -12.02
CA ASN A 135 4.42 11.07 -11.88
C ASN A 135 5.65 10.82 -12.77
N TYR A 136 5.42 10.67 -14.08
CA TYR A 136 6.45 10.53 -15.09
C TYR A 136 6.35 11.58 -16.18
N SER A 137 7.47 11.87 -16.85
CA SER A 137 7.53 12.81 -17.98
C SER A 137 6.79 12.24 -19.19
N THR A 138 5.77 12.97 -19.68
CA THR A 138 5.06 12.60 -20.92
C THR A 138 5.96 12.72 -22.14
N GLY A 139 5.78 11.84 -23.12
CA GLY A 139 6.57 11.85 -24.37
C GLY A 139 7.96 11.21 -24.24
N GLY A 140 8.33 10.68 -23.06
CA GLY A 140 9.59 9.98 -22.87
C GLY A 140 9.56 8.53 -23.38
N THR A 141 10.73 7.88 -23.29
CA THR A 141 10.89 6.45 -23.57
C THR A 141 10.52 5.62 -22.33
N VAL A 142 10.42 4.29 -22.48
CA VAL A 142 10.27 3.38 -21.33
C VAL A 142 11.39 3.56 -20.29
N TYR A 143 12.60 3.91 -20.73
CA TYR A 143 13.75 4.17 -19.85
C TYR A 143 13.56 5.42 -18.99
N THR A 144 13.09 6.53 -19.58
CA THR A 144 12.81 7.77 -18.82
C THR A 144 11.69 7.56 -17.86
N ARG A 145 10.59 6.91 -18.26
CA ARG A 145 9.47 6.60 -17.39
C ARG A 145 9.87 5.70 -16.21
N ALA A 146 10.65 4.65 -16.48
CA ALA A 146 11.16 3.78 -15.41
C ALA A 146 12.07 4.54 -14.41
N ASN A 147 12.92 5.44 -14.92
CA ASN A 147 13.74 6.30 -14.06
C ASN A 147 12.88 7.24 -13.21
N ASP A 148 11.88 7.89 -13.82
CA ASP A 148 11.00 8.82 -13.11
C ASP A 148 10.23 8.11 -11.98
N VAL A 149 9.59 6.96 -12.26
CA VAL A 149 8.84 6.24 -11.23
C VAL A 149 9.72 5.62 -10.15
N ALA A 150 10.96 5.24 -10.47
CA ALA A 150 11.93 4.69 -9.53
C ALA A 150 12.74 5.76 -8.77
N SER A 151 12.62 7.04 -9.14
CA SER A 151 13.28 8.13 -8.40
C SER A 151 12.76 8.25 -6.97
N GLN A 152 13.51 8.93 -6.10
CA GLN A 152 13.16 9.11 -4.70
C GLN A 152 11.75 9.74 -4.50
N ASP A 153 11.38 10.70 -5.35
CA ASP A 153 10.06 11.33 -5.34
C ASP A 153 9.07 10.62 -6.27
N GLY A 154 9.49 9.53 -6.90
CA GLY A 154 8.67 8.75 -7.82
C GLY A 154 7.66 7.84 -7.14
N MET A 155 6.70 7.39 -7.92
CA MET A 155 5.61 6.55 -7.44
C MET A 155 6.08 5.21 -6.82
N VAL A 156 7.25 4.71 -7.23
CA VAL A 156 7.85 3.46 -6.74
C VAL A 156 8.96 3.73 -5.73
N GLY A 157 9.88 4.67 -6.04
CA GLY A 157 11.06 4.93 -5.21
C GLY A 157 10.71 5.45 -3.83
N GLY A 158 9.83 6.45 -3.72
CA GLY A 158 9.39 6.97 -2.41
C GLY A 158 8.75 5.90 -1.51
N PRO A 159 7.76 5.13 -1.97
CA PRO A 159 7.21 3.99 -1.22
C PRO A 159 8.24 2.90 -0.89
N TYR A 160 9.23 2.67 -1.75
CA TYR A 160 10.30 1.72 -1.48
C TYR A 160 11.21 2.16 -0.33
N ASP A 161 11.59 3.43 -0.30
CA ASP A 161 12.37 4.01 0.81
C ASP A 161 11.56 4.01 2.11
N ALA A 162 10.26 4.35 2.04
CA ALA A 162 9.34 4.28 3.18
C ALA A 162 9.22 2.85 3.73
N LEU A 163 9.14 1.84 2.85
CA LEU A 163 9.12 0.43 3.22
C LEU A 163 10.42 0.04 3.94
N LYS A 164 11.59 0.40 3.39
CA LYS A 164 12.89 0.16 4.05
C LYS A 164 12.94 0.79 5.43
N GLN A 165 12.53 2.06 5.55
CA GLN A 165 12.47 2.75 6.84
C GLN A 165 11.59 1.99 7.83
N ALA A 166 10.42 1.50 7.40
CA ALA A 166 9.51 0.74 8.26
C ALA A 166 10.13 -0.61 8.70
N CYS A 167 10.71 -1.36 7.76
CA CYS A 167 11.33 -2.66 8.03
C CYS A 167 12.49 -2.58 9.02
N TYR A 168 13.34 -1.55 8.92
CA TYR A 168 14.49 -1.34 9.81
C TYR A 168 14.17 -0.44 11.02
N GLY A 169 12.93 0.07 11.10
CA GLY A 169 12.47 0.94 12.17
C GLY A 169 12.17 0.20 13.49
N ALA A 170 12.00 0.97 14.57
CA ALA A 170 11.71 0.43 15.90
C ALA A 170 10.33 -0.24 16.00
N GLN A 171 9.37 0.07 15.11
CA GLN A 171 8.01 -0.47 15.09
C GLN A 171 7.83 -1.66 14.14
N ARG A 172 8.91 -2.30 13.69
CA ARG A 172 8.86 -3.42 12.71
C ARG A 172 8.08 -4.65 13.18
N ASP A 173 7.92 -4.84 14.49
CA ASP A 173 7.05 -5.87 15.09
C ASP A 173 5.55 -5.64 14.83
N ARG A 174 5.19 -4.43 14.38
CA ARG A 174 3.85 -4.05 13.94
C ARG A 174 3.67 -4.10 12.43
N LEU A 175 4.69 -4.56 11.70
CA LEU A 175 4.73 -4.64 10.24
C LEU A 175 4.75 -6.10 9.79
N LEU A 176 3.80 -6.45 8.90
CA LEU A 176 3.81 -7.69 8.15
C LEU A 176 4.09 -7.38 6.68
N VAL A 177 5.14 -7.95 6.13
CA VAL A 177 5.44 -7.82 4.70
C VAL A 177 4.81 -8.99 3.96
N VAL A 178 3.89 -8.70 3.05
CA VAL A 178 3.17 -9.70 2.24
C VAL A 178 3.65 -9.62 0.80
N GLN A 179 4.25 -10.70 0.31
CA GLN A 179 4.72 -10.81 -1.06
C GLN A 179 3.56 -11.15 -1.99
N TYR A 180 3.42 -10.40 -3.09
CA TYR A 180 2.39 -10.64 -4.11
C TYR A 180 2.45 -12.06 -4.67
N GLU A 181 3.65 -12.56 -4.87
CA GLU A 181 3.90 -13.88 -5.43
C GLU A 181 3.40 -15.00 -4.50
N THR A 182 3.64 -14.90 -3.19
CA THR A 182 3.14 -15.85 -2.21
C THR A 182 1.63 -15.72 -2.00
N LEU A 183 1.10 -14.47 -1.98
CA LEU A 183 -0.33 -14.21 -1.88
C LEU A 183 -1.11 -14.86 -3.04
N THR A 184 -0.54 -14.86 -4.24
CA THR A 184 -1.21 -15.45 -5.42
C THR A 184 -0.98 -16.96 -5.57
N ALA A 185 0.10 -17.50 -5.03
CA ALA A 185 0.42 -18.93 -5.07
C ALA A 185 -0.20 -19.72 -3.91
N GLU A 186 -0.19 -19.15 -2.70
CA GLU A 186 -0.62 -19.79 -1.45
C GLU A 186 -1.61 -18.90 -0.67
N PRO A 187 -2.73 -18.44 -1.30
CA PRO A 187 -3.59 -17.41 -0.70
C PRO A 187 -4.19 -17.82 0.66
N VAL A 188 -4.53 -19.09 0.85
CA VAL A 188 -5.04 -19.61 2.13
C VAL A 188 -4.03 -19.39 3.25
N LYS A 189 -2.79 -19.79 3.04
CA LYS A 189 -1.71 -19.66 4.02
C LYS A 189 -1.45 -18.19 4.38
N ILE A 190 -1.41 -17.32 3.37
CA ILE A 190 -1.14 -15.89 3.57
C ILE A 190 -2.29 -15.21 4.32
N MET A 191 -3.54 -15.53 3.99
CA MET A 191 -4.68 -14.98 4.74
C MET A 191 -4.67 -15.46 6.21
N HIS A 192 -4.35 -16.71 6.49
CA HIS A 192 -4.18 -17.20 7.87
C HIS A 192 -3.11 -16.40 8.62
N ALA A 193 -1.93 -16.18 8.02
CA ALA A 193 -0.86 -15.38 8.63
C ALA A 193 -1.30 -13.93 8.90
N ILE A 194 -2.09 -13.34 8.01
CA ILE A 194 -2.65 -11.99 8.21
C ILE A 194 -3.62 -11.97 9.39
N TYR A 195 -4.55 -12.91 9.49
CA TYR A 195 -5.49 -12.99 10.61
C TYR A 195 -4.77 -13.20 11.96
N GLU A 196 -3.78 -14.07 12.00
CA GLU A 196 -2.93 -14.27 13.17
C GLU A 196 -2.21 -12.98 13.56
N PHE A 197 -1.63 -12.28 12.59
CA PHE A 197 -0.90 -11.03 12.81
C PHE A 197 -1.77 -9.90 13.36
N ILE A 198 -3.01 -9.77 12.88
CA ILE A 198 -3.96 -8.75 13.37
C ILE A 198 -4.74 -9.19 14.61
N GLY A 199 -4.62 -10.46 15.04
CA GLY A 199 -5.30 -11.01 16.20
C GLY A 199 -6.79 -11.27 16.02
N GLU A 200 -7.23 -11.51 14.77
CA GLU A 200 -8.64 -11.76 14.46
C GLU A 200 -8.89 -13.24 14.14
N PRO A 201 -10.09 -13.75 14.43
CA PRO A 201 -10.49 -15.11 14.03
C PRO A 201 -10.45 -15.28 12.51
N VAL A 202 -9.87 -16.40 12.05
CA VAL A 202 -9.78 -16.72 10.62
C VAL A 202 -11.17 -16.81 10.00
N PHE A 203 -11.34 -16.17 8.85
CA PHE A 203 -12.53 -16.23 8.00
C PHE A 203 -12.24 -17.10 6.77
N GLU A 204 -13.21 -17.88 6.33
CA GLU A 204 -13.09 -18.72 5.14
C GLU A 204 -13.37 -17.88 3.88
N HIS A 205 -12.31 -17.63 3.08
CA HIS A 205 -12.37 -16.82 1.88
C HIS A 205 -12.65 -17.64 0.63
N ASP A 206 -13.39 -17.07 -0.32
CA ASP A 206 -13.54 -17.59 -1.68
C ASP A 206 -12.43 -17.02 -2.57
N PHE A 207 -11.40 -17.80 -2.81
CA PHE A 207 -10.29 -17.43 -3.71
C PHE A 207 -10.60 -17.69 -5.18
N GLY A 208 -11.68 -18.42 -5.48
CA GLY A 208 -12.14 -18.69 -6.86
C GLY A 208 -12.89 -17.51 -7.46
N ARG A 209 -13.43 -16.63 -6.60
CA ARG A 209 -14.22 -15.49 -7.03
C ARG A 209 -13.91 -14.26 -6.19
N VAL A 210 -13.03 -13.42 -6.70
CA VAL A 210 -12.67 -12.14 -6.08
C VAL A 210 -13.06 -11.02 -7.04
N ASP A 211 -13.97 -10.18 -6.61
CA ASP A 211 -14.46 -9.05 -7.39
C ASP A 211 -14.25 -7.74 -6.60
N TYR A 212 -13.55 -6.79 -7.22
CA TYR A 212 -13.40 -5.44 -6.72
C TYR A 212 -13.34 -4.47 -7.89
N ASP A 213 -14.12 -3.42 -7.85
CA ASP A 213 -14.21 -2.44 -8.92
C ASP A 213 -14.40 -1.03 -8.35
N VAL A 214 -13.66 -0.07 -8.88
CA VAL A 214 -13.77 1.36 -8.61
C VAL A 214 -13.64 2.15 -9.91
N THR A 215 -14.39 1.71 -10.92
CA THR A 215 -14.34 2.21 -12.31
C THR A 215 -14.40 3.74 -12.36
N GLU A 216 -15.30 4.39 -11.62
CA GLU A 216 -15.43 5.84 -11.62
C GLU A 216 -14.15 6.56 -11.17
N PHE A 217 -13.46 6.03 -10.15
CA PHE A 217 -12.18 6.58 -9.70
C PHE A 217 -11.11 6.39 -10.76
N ASP A 218 -10.99 5.18 -11.30
CA ASP A 218 -9.96 4.86 -12.30
C ASP A 218 -10.13 5.68 -13.57
N GLU A 219 -11.37 5.92 -14.01
CA GLU A 219 -11.68 6.79 -15.16
C GLU A 219 -11.28 8.24 -14.89
N ARG A 220 -11.65 8.79 -13.72
CA ARG A 220 -11.26 10.16 -13.33
C ARG A 220 -9.75 10.32 -13.18
N ALA A 221 -9.05 9.27 -12.73
CA ALA A 221 -7.61 9.25 -12.63
C ALA A 221 -6.89 9.08 -13.99
N GLY A 222 -7.64 8.88 -15.08
CA GLY A 222 -7.07 8.63 -16.42
C GLY A 222 -6.36 7.26 -16.53
N THR A 223 -6.74 6.29 -15.70
CA THR A 223 -6.15 4.95 -15.65
C THR A 223 -7.22 3.87 -15.54
N PRO A 224 -8.11 3.72 -16.51
CA PRO A 224 -9.16 2.70 -16.47
C PRO A 224 -8.62 1.31 -16.15
N GLY A 225 -9.21 0.63 -15.16
CA GLY A 225 -8.84 -0.71 -14.74
C GLY A 225 -7.60 -0.79 -13.83
N LEU A 226 -7.12 0.33 -13.29
CA LEU A 226 -5.98 0.35 -12.36
C LEU A 226 -6.25 -0.47 -11.09
N HIS A 227 -7.45 -0.36 -10.52
CA HIS A 227 -7.85 -1.01 -9.27
C HIS A 227 -8.89 -2.13 -9.48
N THR A 228 -9.14 -2.55 -10.72
CA THR A 228 -10.06 -3.66 -10.98
C THR A 228 -9.41 -4.99 -10.64
N VAL A 229 -10.08 -5.80 -9.81
CA VAL A 229 -9.74 -7.19 -9.52
C VAL A 229 -10.95 -8.05 -9.91
N ARG A 230 -10.74 -9.09 -10.71
CA ARG A 230 -11.80 -10.01 -11.14
C ARG A 230 -11.26 -11.43 -11.28
N GLY A 231 -12.09 -12.39 -10.86
CA GLY A 231 -11.85 -13.82 -11.05
C GLY A 231 -11.08 -14.47 -9.91
N ALA A 232 -10.37 -15.55 -10.22
CA ALA A 232 -9.66 -16.34 -9.23
C ALA A 232 -8.31 -15.72 -8.85
N VAL A 233 -7.92 -15.89 -7.58
CA VAL A 233 -6.56 -15.60 -7.11
C VAL A 233 -5.63 -16.68 -7.65
N LYS A 234 -4.71 -16.31 -8.52
CA LYS A 234 -3.74 -17.23 -9.11
C LYS A 234 -2.47 -16.54 -9.55
N ALA A 235 -1.36 -17.23 -9.48
CA ALA A 235 -0.12 -16.80 -10.09
C ALA A 235 -0.23 -16.99 -11.62
N GLU A 236 -0.09 -15.92 -12.38
CA GLU A 236 -0.09 -15.96 -13.85
C GLU A 236 1.32 -15.65 -14.37
N PRO A 237 2.03 -16.65 -14.95
CA PRO A 237 3.25 -16.39 -15.69
C PRO A 237 2.98 -15.44 -16.85
N ARG A 238 3.85 -14.47 -17.05
CA ARG A 238 3.74 -13.53 -18.18
C ARG A 238 5.12 -13.07 -18.63
N ASP A 239 5.23 -12.73 -19.90
CA ASP A 239 6.40 -12.08 -20.43
C ASP A 239 6.43 -10.61 -20.00
N THR A 240 7.63 -10.05 -19.81
CA THR A 240 7.79 -8.62 -19.52
C THR A 240 7.67 -7.78 -20.79
N VAL A 241 7.15 -6.55 -20.62
CA VAL A 241 7.20 -5.51 -21.69
C VAL A 241 8.41 -4.60 -21.55
N LEU A 242 9.23 -4.78 -20.50
CA LEU A 242 10.44 -4.00 -20.30
C LEU A 242 11.58 -4.59 -21.14
N PRO A 243 12.48 -3.74 -21.71
CA PRO A 243 13.74 -4.19 -22.26
C PRO A 243 14.55 -5.01 -21.26
N PRO A 244 15.29 -6.06 -21.67
CA PRO A 244 15.98 -6.97 -20.75
C PRO A 244 16.99 -6.28 -19.81
N ASP A 245 17.71 -5.29 -20.30
CA ASP A 245 18.66 -4.49 -19.50
C ASP A 245 17.95 -3.67 -18.41
N LEU A 246 16.80 -3.09 -18.77
CA LEU A 246 15.98 -2.34 -17.81
C LEU A 246 15.34 -3.25 -16.78
N PHE A 247 14.83 -4.41 -17.17
CA PHE A 247 14.30 -5.41 -16.24
C PHE A 247 15.37 -5.87 -15.25
N ASN A 248 16.55 -6.24 -15.74
CA ASN A 248 17.64 -6.75 -14.93
C ASN A 248 18.20 -5.72 -13.95
N ARG A 249 18.06 -4.43 -14.24
CA ARG A 249 18.50 -3.34 -13.36
C ARG A 249 17.86 -3.40 -11.98
N PHE A 250 16.62 -3.88 -11.86
CA PHE A 250 15.81 -3.86 -10.62
C PHE A 250 15.66 -5.23 -9.97
N VAL A 251 16.26 -6.29 -10.52
CA VAL A 251 16.08 -7.69 -10.02
C VAL A 251 16.58 -7.85 -8.58
N HIS A 252 17.63 -7.13 -8.20
CA HIS A 252 18.28 -7.28 -6.88
C HIS A 252 17.73 -6.34 -5.80
N ASP A 253 16.64 -5.64 -6.05
CA ASP A 253 16.08 -4.66 -5.10
C ASP A 253 15.05 -5.27 -4.12
N ALA A 254 14.75 -6.57 -4.24
CA ALA A 254 13.82 -7.27 -3.36
C ALA A 254 14.48 -7.74 -2.05
N PHE A 255 14.95 -6.79 -1.21
CA PHE A 255 15.69 -7.08 0.03
C PHE A 255 14.92 -7.98 1.01
N TRP A 256 13.59 -7.97 0.97
CA TRP A 256 12.71 -8.83 1.78
C TRP A 256 12.76 -10.31 1.41
N ARG A 257 13.45 -10.68 0.33
CA ARG A 257 13.72 -12.07 -0.10
C ARG A 257 15.09 -12.58 0.35
N GLU A 258 15.91 -11.71 0.91
CA GLU A 258 17.25 -12.04 1.34
C GLU A 258 17.26 -12.20 2.87
N PRO A 259 17.33 -13.44 3.41
CA PRO A 259 17.23 -13.68 4.85
C PRO A 259 18.19 -12.82 5.69
N ASP A 260 19.40 -12.60 5.19
CA ASP A 260 20.42 -11.81 5.88
C ASP A 260 20.09 -10.30 5.95
N LYS A 261 19.12 -9.83 5.15
CA LYS A 261 18.66 -8.44 5.14
C LYS A 261 17.35 -8.24 5.91
N ILE A 262 16.73 -9.32 6.40
CA ILE A 262 15.51 -9.25 7.20
C ILE A 262 15.89 -9.07 8.66
N PRO A 263 15.58 -7.93 9.31
CA PRO A 263 15.90 -7.74 10.71
C PRO A 263 15.02 -8.61 11.62
N ASP A 264 15.58 -8.98 12.78
CA ASP A 264 14.85 -9.74 13.81
C ASP A 264 13.54 -9.03 14.20
N GLY A 265 12.45 -9.80 14.30
CA GLY A 265 11.12 -9.31 14.65
C GLY A 265 10.27 -8.82 13.47
N LEU A 266 10.82 -8.69 12.26
CA LEU A 266 10.05 -8.44 11.05
C LEU A 266 9.49 -9.75 10.50
N GLN A 267 8.18 -9.78 10.21
CA GLN A 267 7.53 -10.91 9.57
C GLN A 267 7.41 -10.69 8.06
N VAL A 268 7.83 -11.68 7.27
CA VAL A 268 7.71 -11.69 5.80
C VAL A 268 7.04 -12.99 5.37
N VAL A 269 5.97 -12.90 4.58
CA VAL A 269 5.16 -14.02 4.12
C VAL A 269 4.91 -14.00 2.62
#